data_290fc2ffb32d7fef3e70a0647e7a55e3
#
_entry.id   290fc2ffb32d7fef3e70a0647e7a55e3
#
_cell.length_a   1.000
_cell.length_b   1.000
_cell.length_c   1.000
_cell.angle_alpha   90.00
_cell.angle_beta   90.00
_cell.angle_gamma   90.00
#
_symmetry.space_group_name_H-M   'P 1'
#
loop_
_entity.id
_entity.type
_entity.pdbx_description
1 polymer ?
#
loop_
_entity_poly.entity_id
_entity_poly.type
_entity_poly.pdbx_seq_one_letter_code
_entity_poly.pdbx_strand_id
1 'polypeptide(L)'
;MKTYHEYTFPNGLRVIHEPSPTNVVYCGYIVFAGTSNEEQRDSGLAHFCEHMTFKGTTHRRSWHVRNCLERVGGDLNAYTDKEMTAYFATVQKEDFPRAVDLLSDIVFHSTYPQREIEKEVEVIIDEIDSYNDSPAELIYDEFEEMLFRGHGLGRNILGNADRLREYTTQDALRFTSHYYVPNNVTMFILGQVDFDHAIRLIEKHTGDLVADEGLAKPQLQLPEYVREERICERDTHQAHVLIGNRSCSRTDPDQKTLFFLSNILGGPGMNSLLNVSLREKHGLVYSVGSHMYCYQDSGIWSVYFGCDDSKIEKCRHLVLNELSELCEKPLSPHRLSMAKKQFLGQILISGDNFESYALTMGRHYARTGKHRDVERLCERIRAITAADIQRVAQRIFNPDKLTTLIYK
;
A
#
# COMPACT_ATOMS: atom_id res chain seq x y z
N MET A 1 30.56 -3.17 -3.07
CA MET A 1 30.07 -2.99 -4.45
C MET A 1 28.60 -2.67 -4.36
N LYS A 2 28.06 -1.75 -5.21
CA LYS A 2 26.60 -1.57 -5.29
C LYS A 2 25.99 -2.89 -5.75
N THR A 3 25.01 -3.38 -5.00
CA THR A 3 24.29 -4.62 -5.32
C THR A 3 23.07 -4.37 -6.22
N TYR A 4 22.92 -3.16 -6.73
CA TYR A 4 21.81 -2.72 -7.58
C TYR A 4 22.31 -1.74 -8.65
N HIS A 5 21.50 -1.57 -9.71
CA HIS A 5 21.70 -0.62 -10.80
C HIS A 5 20.54 0.36 -10.87
N GLU A 6 20.80 1.59 -11.25
CA GLU A 6 19.81 2.63 -11.43
C GLU A 6 20.10 3.45 -12.69
N TYR A 7 19.04 3.87 -13.38
CA TYR A 7 19.13 4.73 -14.56
C TYR A 7 17.94 5.67 -14.63
N THR A 8 18.15 6.86 -15.16
CA THR A 8 17.08 7.82 -15.46
C THR A 8 17.18 8.21 -16.92
N PHE A 9 16.14 7.95 -17.68
CA PHE A 9 16.05 8.34 -19.09
C PHE A 9 15.93 9.86 -19.26
N PRO A 10 16.28 10.42 -20.45
CA PRO A 10 16.12 11.85 -20.72
C PRO A 10 14.68 12.36 -20.53
N ASN A 11 13.66 11.52 -20.75
CA ASN A 11 12.25 11.84 -20.54
C ASN A 11 11.81 11.69 -19.06
N GLY A 12 12.74 11.43 -18.13
CA GLY A 12 12.47 11.37 -16.71
C GLY A 12 12.03 10.00 -16.16
N LEU A 13 11.80 8.99 -17.02
CA LEU A 13 11.51 7.62 -16.56
C LEU A 13 12.69 7.07 -15.78
N ARG A 14 12.42 6.57 -14.57
CA ARG A 14 13.44 6.01 -13.68
C ARG A 14 13.39 4.50 -13.67
N VAL A 15 14.56 3.86 -13.60
CA VAL A 15 14.70 2.40 -13.51
C VAL A 15 15.54 2.03 -12.32
N ILE A 16 15.11 1.01 -11.58
CA ILE A 16 15.93 0.34 -10.58
C ILE A 16 15.96 -1.15 -10.87
N HIS A 17 17.14 -1.73 -10.85
CA HIS A 17 17.36 -3.16 -11.01
C HIS A 17 18.21 -3.71 -9.87
N GLU A 18 17.72 -4.75 -9.22
CA GLU A 18 18.49 -5.54 -8.26
C GLU A 18 18.68 -6.96 -8.82
N PRO A 19 19.92 -7.41 -9.07
CA PRO A 19 20.19 -8.78 -9.48
C PRO A 19 19.79 -9.78 -8.39
N SER A 20 19.12 -10.86 -8.80
CA SER A 20 18.74 -11.95 -7.91
C SER A 20 19.16 -13.29 -8.53
N PRO A 21 19.57 -14.29 -7.74
CA PRO A 21 20.02 -15.58 -8.25
C PRO A 21 18.91 -16.46 -8.83
N THR A 22 17.65 -16.04 -8.73
CA THR A 22 16.51 -16.79 -9.29
C THR A 22 16.42 -16.69 -10.80
N ASN A 23 15.91 -17.75 -11.44
CA ASN A 23 15.57 -17.74 -12.88
C ASN A 23 14.24 -17.02 -13.18
N VAL A 24 13.56 -16.52 -12.15
CA VAL A 24 12.33 -15.75 -12.26
C VAL A 24 12.68 -14.26 -12.16
N VAL A 25 12.04 -13.45 -12.99
CA VAL A 25 12.15 -11.99 -12.98
C VAL A 25 10.81 -11.42 -12.53
N TYR A 26 10.88 -10.55 -11.53
CA TYR A 26 9.77 -9.72 -11.04
C TYR A 26 10.02 -8.31 -11.54
N CYS A 27 9.13 -7.80 -12.36
CA CYS A 27 9.31 -6.47 -12.93
C CYS A 27 7.98 -5.74 -13.07
N GLY A 28 8.02 -4.41 -13.09
CA GLY A 28 6.79 -3.63 -13.22
C GLY A 28 7.01 -2.15 -13.20
N TYR A 29 5.94 -1.42 -13.51
CA TYR A 29 5.86 0.02 -13.41
C TYR A 29 5.09 0.45 -12.17
N ILE A 30 5.63 1.41 -11.45
CA ILE A 30 4.94 2.15 -10.39
C ILE A 30 4.61 3.54 -10.95
N VAL A 31 3.34 3.82 -11.12
CA VAL A 31 2.82 5.15 -11.45
C VAL A 31 2.55 5.88 -10.14
N PHE A 32 3.10 7.08 -9.98
CA PHE A 32 2.91 7.88 -8.76
C PHE A 32 1.57 8.64 -8.83
N ALA A 33 0.50 7.88 -8.92
CA ALA A 33 -0.88 8.34 -8.89
C ALA A 33 -1.79 7.23 -8.35
N GLY A 34 -2.61 7.59 -7.39
CA GLY A 34 -3.63 6.75 -6.77
C GLY A 34 -4.87 7.57 -6.47
N THR A 35 -5.74 7.09 -5.59
CA THR A 35 -7.03 7.75 -5.33
C THR A 35 -6.87 9.11 -4.64
N SER A 36 -5.77 9.40 -3.97
CA SER A 36 -5.52 10.74 -3.42
C SER A 36 -5.26 11.81 -4.49
N ASN A 37 -4.95 11.39 -5.72
CA ASN A 37 -4.74 12.28 -6.87
C ASN A 37 -6.03 12.63 -7.61
N GLU A 38 -7.14 11.98 -7.28
CA GLU A 38 -8.44 12.23 -7.90
C GLU A 38 -8.99 13.60 -7.51
N GLU A 39 -9.74 14.23 -8.40
CA GLU A 39 -10.61 15.35 -8.03
C GLU A 39 -11.77 14.84 -7.17
N GLN A 40 -12.43 15.73 -6.43
CA GLN A 40 -13.54 15.35 -5.56
C GLN A 40 -14.68 14.63 -6.32
N ARG A 41 -14.87 14.99 -7.59
CA ARG A 41 -15.88 14.38 -8.48
C ARG A 41 -15.47 13.03 -9.05
N ASP A 42 -14.20 12.63 -8.93
CA ASP A 42 -13.61 11.49 -9.65
C ASP A 42 -13.38 10.28 -8.72
N SER A 43 -14.31 10.03 -7.81
CA SER A 43 -14.19 8.92 -6.85
C SER A 43 -14.06 7.56 -7.53
N GLY A 44 -12.94 6.86 -7.27
CA GLY A 44 -12.61 5.54 -7.83
C GLY A 44 -12.03 5.57 -9.24
N LEU A 45 -11.70 6.74 -9.80
CA LEU A 45 -11.19 6.84 -11.17
C LEU A 45 -9.81 6.18 -11.35
N ALA A 46 -8.94 6.26 -10.35
CA ALA A 46 -7.62 5.64 -10.39
C ALA A 46 -7.73 4.11 -10.48
N HIS A 47 -8.56 3.51 -9.62
CA HIS A 47 -8.85 2.08 -9.63
C HIS A 47 -9.59 1.64 -10.91
N PHE A 48 -10.56 2.42 -11.36
CA PHE A 48 -11.22 2.21 -12.64
C PHE A 48 -10.22 2.20 -13.81
N CYS A 49 -9.27 3.13 -13.86
CA CYS A 49 -8.22 3.14 -14.88
C CYS A 49 -7.33 1.91 -14.82
N GLU A 50 -7.04 1.40 -13.61
CA GLU A 50 -6.29 0.15 -13.44
C GLU A 50 -7.00 -1.02 -14.12
N HIS A 51 -8.28 -1.27 -13.80
CA HIS A 51 -9.09 -2.32 -14.44
C HIS A 51 -9.13 -2.18 -15.96
N MET A 52 -9.37 -0.96 -16.42
CA MET A 52 -9.48 -0.67 -17.84
C MET A 52 -8.16 -0.76 -18.60
N THR A 53 -7.01 -0.70 -17.93
CA THR A 53 -5.69 -0.87 -18.54
C THR A 53 -5.52 -2.25 -19.21
N PHE A 54 -6.23 -3.28 -18.73
CA PHE A 54 -6.20 -4.62 -19.32
C PHE A 54 -7.18 -4.82 -20.49
N LYS A 55 -7.99 -3.82 -20.85
CA LYS A 55 -9.09 -3.97 -21.82
C LYS A 55 -8.72 -3.59 -23.25
N GLY A 56 -7.50 -3.13 -23.47
CA GLY A 56 -6.95 -2.91 -24.81
C GLY A 56 -6.07 -1.68 -24.91
N THR A 57 -5.13 -1.76 -25.83
CA THR A 57 -4.15 -0.72 -26.14
C THR A 57 -4.26 -0.33 -27.62
N THR A 58 -3.46 0.62 -28.06
CA THR A 58 -3.31 0.92 -29.50
C THR A 58 -2.74 -0.25 -30.30
N HIS A 59 -2.04 -1.19 -29.65
CA HIS A 59 -1.36 -2.33 -30.30
C HIS A 59 -2.04 -3.69 -30.03
N ARG A 60 -2.80 -3.82 -28.92
CA ARG A 60 -3.34 -5.09 -28.44
C ARG A 60 -4.81 -4.99 -28.08
N ARG A 61 -5.59 -5.98 -28.47
CA ARG A 61 -6.94 -6.17 -27.93
C ARG A 61 -6.85 -6.84 -26.54
N SER A 62 -7.90 -6.69 -25.72
CA SER A 62 -7.99 -7.25 -24.37
C SER A 62 -7.54 -8.73 -24.28
N TRP A 63 -7.99 -9.58 -25.22
CA TRP A 63 -7.58 -10.97 -25.25
C TRP A 63 -6.06 -11.16 -25.38
N HIS A 64 -5.40 -10.34 -26.23
CA HIS A 64 -3.94 -10.42 -26.40
C HIS A 64 -3.18 -9.90 -25.18
N VAL A 65 -3.71 -8.91 -24.46
CA VAL A 65 -3.13 -8.42 -23.21
C VAL A 65 -3.09 -9.54 -22.19
N ARG A 66 -4.24 -10.16 -21.90
CA ARG A 66 -4.36 -11.23 -20.90
C ARG A 66 -3.51 -12.44 -21.24
N ASN A 67 -3.53 -12.91 -22.47
CA ASN A 67 -2.82 -14.13 -22.87
C ASN A 67 -1.32 -13.92 -23.13
N CYS A 68 -0.83 -12.70 -23.14
CA CYS A 68 0.55 -12.41 -23.52
C CYS A 68 1.57 -13.14 -22.65
N LEU A 69 1.38 -13.08 -21.33
CA LEU A 69 2.28 -13.73 -20.35
C LEU A 69 1.74 -15.10 -19.91
N GLU A 70 0.44 -15.26 -19.75
CA GLU A 70 -0.17 -16.54 -19.32
C GLU A 70 0.27 -17.72 -20.17
N ARG A 71 0.33 -17.58 -21.51
CA ARG A 71 0.74 -18.64 -22.44
C ARG A 71 2.20 -19.10 -22.30
N VAL A 72 3.01 -18.34 -21.58
CA VAL A 72 4.41 -18.72 -21.25
C VAL A 72 4.58 -19.01 -19.76
N GLY A 73 3.45 -19.13 -19.03
CA GLY A 73 3.47 -19.41 -17.58
C GLY A 73 3.88 -18.20 -16.72
N GLY A 74 3.83 -17.00 -17.29
CA GLY A 74 4.02 -15.75 -16.56
C GLY A 74 2.71 -15.26 -15.95
N ASP A 75 2.83 -14.43 -14.91
CA ASP A 75 1.73 -13.76 -14.24
C ASP A 75 1.76 -12.26 -14.51
N LEU A 76 0.58 -11.65 -14.64
CA LEU A 76 0.39 -10.20 -14.81
C LEU A 76 -0.63 -9.72 -13.80
N ASN A 77 -0.26 -8.73 -13.02
CA ASN A 77 -1.11 -8.23 -11.96
C ASN A 77 -1.00 -6.70 -11.81
N ALA A 78 -1.96 -6.10 -11.09
CA ALA A 78 -1.92 -4.69 -10.74
C ALA A 78 -2.59 -4.45 -9.39
N TYR A 79 -2.35 -3.30 -8.80
CA TYR A 79 -3.15 -2.78 -7.69
C TYR A 79 -3.04 -1.25 -7.63
N THR A 80 -4.07 -0.63 -7.08
CA THR A 80 -4.12 0.80 -6.77
C THR A 80 -4.16 1.02 -5.27
N ASP A 81 -3.30 1.93 -4.78
CA ASP A 81 -3.39 2.44 -3.41
C ASP A 81 -3.74 3.95 -3.42
N LYS A 82 -3.73 4.59 -2.27
CA LYS A 82 -4.05 6.03 -2.16
C LYS A 82 -3.08 6.92 -2.94
N GLU A 83 -1.83 6.52 -3.12
CA GLU A 83 -0.76 7.35 -3.69
C GLU A 83 -0.17 6.80 -5.00
N MET A 84 -0.41 5.53 -5.33
CA MET A 84 0.24 4.85 -6.44
C MET A 84 -0.66 3.81 -7.09
N THR A 85 -0.39 3.55 -8.37
CA THR A 85 -0.87 2.37 -9.07
C THR A 85 0.35 1.57 -9.56
N ALA A 86 0.35 0.27 -9.32
CA ALA A 86 1.40 -0.65 -9.73
C ALA A 86 0.89 -1.62 -10.79
N TYR A 87 1.65 -1.81 -11.86
CA TYR A 87 1.45 -2.83 -12.90
C TYR A 87 2.69 -3.70 -12.94
N PHE A 88 2.57 -4.99 -12.70
CA PHE A 88 3.74 -5.84 -12.56
C PHE A 88 3.53 -7.24 -13.11
N ALA A 89 4.63 -7.88 -13.42
CA ALA A 89 4.66 -9.22 -13.98
C ALA A 89 5.73 -10.07 -13.30
N THR A 90 5.44 -11.36 -13.24
CA THR A 90 6.38 -12.41 -12.83
C THR A 90 6.57 -13.36 -14.01
N VAL A 91 7.80 -13.48 -14.50
CA VAL A 91 8.11 -14.28 -15.70
C VAL A 91 9.44 -15.03 -15.54
N GLN A 92 9.65 -16.05 -16.38
CA GLN A 92 11.01 -16.60 -16.55
C GLN A 92 11.92 -15.55 -17.21
N LYS A 93 13.20 -15.58 -16.92
CA LYS A 93 14.17 -14.58 -17.44
C LYS A 93 14.20 -14.46 -18.96
N GLU A 94 13.93 -15.56 -19.67
CA GLU A 94 13.88 -15.61 -21.12
C GLU A 94 12.69 -14.81 -21.69
N ASP A 95 11.59 -14.70 -20.92
CA ASP A 95 10.39 -13.96 -21.28
C ASP A 95 10.37 -12.52 -20.75
N PHE A 96 11.45 -12.04 -20.10
CA PHE A 96 11.58 -10.66 -19.65
C PHE A 96 11.32 -9.62 -20.76
N PRO A 97 11.86 -9.79 -22.02
CA PRO A 97 11.53 -8.86 -23.09
C PRO A 97 10.04 -8.76 -23.42
N ARG A 98 9.33 -9.87 -23.31
CA ARG A 98 7.87 -9.92 -23.49
C ARG A 98 7.12 -9.17 -22.37
N ALA A 99 7.59 -9.31 -21.13
CA ALA A 99 7.02 -8.60 -20.00
C ALA A 99 7.21 -7.08 -20.12
N VAL A 100 8.40 -6.62 -20.50
CA VAL A 100 8.68 -5.18 -20.73
C VAL A 100 7.80 -4.63 -21.86
N ASP A 101 7.70 -5.32 -22.99
CA ASP A 101 6.87 -4.92 -24.12
C ASP A 101 5.38 -4.81 -23.72
N LEU A 102 4.84 -5.80 -23.01
CA LEU A 102 3.47 -5.78 -22.54
C LEU A 102 3.21 -4.68 -21.50
N LEU A 103 4.05 -4.61 -20.47
CA LEU A 103 3.87 -3.63 -19.38
C LEU A 103 3.97 -2.19 -19.91
N SER A 104 4.91 -1.91 -20.82
CA SER A 104 5.02 -0.59 -21.46
C SER A 104 3.79 -0.26 -22.28
N ASP A 105 3.26 -1.24 -23.03
CA ASP A 105 2.09 -1.05 -23.86
C ASP A 105 0.82 -0.76 -23.03
N ILE A 106 0.58 -1.54 -21.98
CA ILE A 106 -0.61 -1.34 -21.15
C ILE A 106 -0.54 -0.07 -20.31
N VAL A 107 0.65 0.35 -19.83
CA VAL A 107 0.79 1.56 -19.01
C VAL A 107 0.69 2.83 -19.85
N PHE A 108 1.30 2.85 -21.03
CA PHE A 108 1.44 4.09 -21.79
C PHE A 108 0.53 4.20 -23.04
N HIS A 109 -0.07 3.08 -23.49
CA HIS A 109 -0.83 3.05 -24.74
C HIS A 109 -2.25 2.50 -24.60
N SER A 110 -2.78 2.40 -23.38
CA SER A 110 -4.17 1.98 -23.15
C SER A 110 -5.17 2.94 -23.77
N THR A 111 -6.24 2.40 -24.34
CA THR A 111 -7.23 3.16 -25.12
C THR A 111 -8.58 3.30 -24.45
N TYR A 112 -8.82 2.57 -23.36
CA TYR A 112 -10.04 2.62 -22.55
C TYR A 112 -11.33 2.54 -23.39
N PRO A 113 -11.56 1.45 -24.19
CA PRO A 113 -12.67 1.39 -25.12
C PRO A 113 -14.03 1.47 -24.41
N GLN A 114 -14.93 2.37 -24.85
CA GLN A 114 -16.23 2.59 -24.21
C GLN A 114 -17.05 1.30 -24.04
N ARG A 115 -17.03 0.43 -25.03
CA ARG A 115 -17.71 -0.88 -24.97
C ARG A 115 -17.17 -1.80 -23.88
N GLU A 116 -15.89 -1.71 -23.54
CA GLU A 116 -15.29 -2.50 -22.45
C GLU A 116 -15.56 -1.83 -21.10
N ILE A 117 -15.66 -0.48 -21.06
CA ILE A 117 -16.08 0.27 -19.86
C ILE A 117 -17.45 -0.20 -19.40
N GLU A 118 -18.44 -0.25 -20.29
CA GLU A 118 -19.83 -0.68 -19.98
C GLU A 118 -19.91 -2.06 -19.33
N LYS A 119 -18.97 -2.93 -19.64
CA LYS A 119 -18.90 -4.27 -19.02
C LYS A 119 -18.15 -4.28 -17.71
N GLU A 120 -17.03 -3.54 -17.66
CA GLU A 120 -16.12 -3.58 -16.52
C GLU A 120 -16.65 -2.81 -15.31
N VAL A 121 -17.46 -1.79 -15.55
CA VAL A 121 -18.14 -1.05 -14.49
C VAL A 121 -18.98 -1.98 -13.61
N GLU A 122 -19.73 -2.91 -14.19
CA GLU A 122 -20.51 -3.86 -13.38
C GLU A 122 -19.59 -4.83 -12.61
N VAL A 123 -18.43 -5.22 -13.16
CA VAL A 123 -17.44 -6.04 -12.44
C VAL A 123 -16.87 -5.29 -11.22
N ILE A 124 -16.56 -4.00 -11.40
CA ILE A 124 -16.07 -3.17 -10.28
C ILE A 124 -17.17 -2.95 -9.23
N ILE A 125 -18.42 -2.82 -9.66
CA ILE A 125 -19.56 -2.71 -8.73
C ILE A 125 -19.75 -4.00 -7.93
N ASP A 126 -19.65 -5.17 -8.57
CA ASP A 126 -19.67 -6.47 -7.89
C ASP A 126 -18.52 -6.58 -6.88
N GLU A 127 -17.35 -6.01 -7.18
CA GLU A 127 -16.23 -5.93 -6.24
C GLU A 127 -16.55 -5.01 -5.05
N ILE A 128 -17.15 -3.84 -5.29
CA ILE A 128 -17.62 -2.94 -4.23
C ILE A 128 -18.61 -3.66 -3.31
N ASP A 129 -19.57 -4.36 -3.87
CA ASP A 129 -20.59 -5.09 -3.10
C ASP A 129 -19.96 -6.22 -2.28
N SER A 130 -19.05 -7.00 -2.88
CA SER A 130 -18.28 -8.03 -2.18
C SER A 130 -17.43 -7.47 -1.03
N TYR A 131 -16.85 -6.28 -1.23
CA TYR A 131 -16.07 -5.60 -0.20
C TYR A 131 -16.96 -5.06 0.92
N ASN A 132 -18.12 -4.52 0.58
CA ASN A 132 -19.13 -4.05 1.55
C ASN A 132 -19.69 -5.20 2.40
N ASP A 133 -19.72 -6.41 1.86
CA ASP A 133 -20.14 -7.63 2.57
C ASP A 133 -19.03 -8.20 3.48
N SER A 134 -17.85 -7.58 3.49
CA SER A 134 -16.71 -7.95 4.36
C SER A 134 -16.46 -6.87 5.44
N PRO A 135 -17.16 -6.92 6.59
CA PRO A 135 -17.01 -5.90 7.64
C PRO A 135 -15.58 -5.76 8.17
N ALA A 136 -14.81 -6.85 8.14
CA ALA A 136 -13.42 -6.87 8.58
C ALA A 136 -12.48 -6.08 7.65
N GLU A 137 -12.87 -5.89 6.39
CA GLU A 137 -12.13 -5.09 5.40
C GLU A 137 -12.68 -3.67 5.32
N LEU A 138 -13.98 -3.53 5.16
CA LEU A 138 -14.67 -2.25 5.04
C LEU A 138 -14.38 -1.30 6.20
N ILE A 139 -14.22 -1.82 7.42
CA ILE A 139 -13.97 -1.00 8.61
C ILE A 139 -12.68 -0.16 8.48
N TYR A 140 -11.68 -0.61 7.72
CA TYR A 140 -10.45 0.16 7.50
C TYR A 140 -10.70 1.37 6.63
N ASP A 141 -11.46 1.24 5.55
CA ASP A 141 -11.78 2.36 4.66
C ASP A 141 -12.64 3.42 5.33
N GLU A 142 -13.69 3.01 6.06
CA GLU A 142 -14.51 3.96 6.83
C GLU A 142 -13.71 4.64 7.95
N PHE A 143 -12.76 3.91 8.56
CA PHE A 143 -11.87 4.50 9.54
C PHE A 143 -10.91 5.53 8.92
N GLU A 144 -10.38 5.25 7.72
CA GLU A 144 -9.57 6.20 6.96
C GLU A 144 -10.38 7.45 6.59
N GLU A 145 -11.64 7.27 6.17
CA GLU A 145 -12.55 8.40 5.90
C GLU A 145 -12.75 9.28 7.13
N MET A 146 -12.94 8.68 8.32
CA MET A 146 -13.04 9.43 9.58
C MET A 146 -11.76 10.22 9.89
N LEU A 147 -10.59 9.62 9.67
CA LEU A 147 -9.30 10.26 9.94
C LEU A 147 -9.00 11.39 8.94
N PHE A 148 -9.40 11.26 7.68
CA PHE A 148 -9.04 12.17 6.59
C PHE A 148 -10.25 12.77 5.87
N ARG A 149 -11.32 13.05 6.63
CA ARG A 149 -12.58 13.56 6.07
C ARG A 149 -12.37 14.74 5.13
N GLY A 150 -12.89 14.62 3.90
CA GLY A 150 -12.77 15.65 2.87
C GLY A 150 -11.38 15.73 2.19
N HIS A 151 -10.45 14.87 2.55
CA HIS A 151 -9.13 14.79 1.93
C HIS A 151 -9.03 13.55 1.02
N GLY A 152 -8.16 13.58 0.00
CA GLY A 152 -7.94 12.45 -0.92
C GLY A 152 -7.54 11.15 -0.23
N LEU A 153 -6.81 11.20 0.88
CA LEU A 153 -6.43 10.03 1.67
C LEU A 153 -7.62 9.32 2.34
N GLY A 154 -8.73 10.01 2.58
CA GLY A 154 -9.95 9.42 3.17
C GLY A 154 -10.93 8.85 2.15
N ARG A 155 -10.65 8.94 0.84
CA ARG A 155 -11.54 8.41 -0.19
C ARG A 155 -11.44 6.89 -0.27
N ASN A 156 -12.56 6.23 -0.52
CA ASN A 156 -12.55 4.80 -0.82
C ASN A 156 -11.81 4.55 -2.15
N ILE A 157 -10.96 3.52 -2.19
CA ILE A 157 -10.17 3.17 -3.39
C ILE A 157 -11.08 2.69 -4.51
N LEU A 158 -12.09 1.89 -4.19
CA LEU A 158 -13.04 1.33 -5.17
C LEU A 158 -14.00 2.40 -5.71
N GLY A 159 -14.16 3.52 -5.01
CA GLY A 159 -15.03 4.60 -5.43
C GLY A 159 -16.51 4.40 -5.07
N ASN A 160 -17.38 4.94 -5.90
CA ASN A 160 -18.83 4.91 -5.73
C ASN A 160 -19.52 4.39 -7.00
N ALA A 161 -20.44 3.43 -6.84
CA ALA A 161 -21.14 2.75 -7.94
C ALA A 161 -21.85 3.71 -8.91
N ASP A 162 -22.53 4.75 -8.39
CA ASP A 162 -23.23 5.71 -9.24
C ASP A 162 -22.27 6.50 -10.10
N ARG A 163 -21.11 6.90 -9.52
CA ARG A 163 -20.10 7.63 -10.27
C ARG A 163 -19.39 6.75 -11.29
N LEU A 164 -19.11 5.48 -10.96
CA LEU A 164 -18.50 4.53 -11.90
C LEU A 164 -19.34 4.36 -13.18
N ARG A 165 -20.66 4.34 -13.09
CA ARG A 165 -21.57 4.24 -14.25
C ARG A 165 -21.52 5.45 -15.19
N GLU A 166 -21.03 6.57 -14.71
CA GLU A 166 -20.90 7.80 -15.52
C GLU A 166 -19.55 7.91 -16.24
N TYR A 167 -18.56 7.08 -15.90
CA TYR A 167 -17.22 7.19 -16.48
C TYR A 167 -17.20 6.82 -17.95
N THR A 168 -16.41 7.59 -18.67
CA THR A 168 -16.20 7.47 -20.12
C THR A 168 -14.72 7.28 -20.44
N THR A 169 -14.45 6.89 -21.70
CA THR A 169 -13.09 6.89 -22.24
C THR A 169 -12.36 8.21 -22.00
N GLN A 170 -13.07 9.34 -22.06
CA GLN A 170 -12.46 10.67 -21.88
C GLN A 170 -12.02 10.90 -20.42
N ASP A 171 -12.78 10.41 -19.44
CA ASP A 171 -12.41 10.53 -18.03
C ASP A 171 -11.13 9.73 -17.74
N ALA A 172 -11.07 8.49 -18.24
CA ALA A 172 -9.87 7.67 -18.12
C ALA A 172 -8.65 8.31 -18.81
N LEU A 173 -8.80 8.79 -20.03
CA LEU A 173 -7.73 9.47 -20.77
C LEU A 173 -7.31 10.78 -20.10
N ARG A 174 -8.23 11.55 -19.54
CA ARG A 174 -7.92 12.77 -18.78
C ARG A 174 -7.01 12.46 -17.59
N PHE A 175 -7.33 11.43 -16.81
CA PHE A 175 -6.53 11.01 -15.66
C PHE A 175 -5.17 10.46 -16.10
N THR A 176 -5.16 9.51 -17.04
CA THR A 176 -3.94 8.81 -17.40
C THR A 176 -3.01 9.68 -18.25
N SER A 177 -3.49 10.53 -19.14
CA SER A 177 -2.63 11.48 -19.87
C SER A 177 -1.89 12.47 -18.97
N HIS A 178 -2.45 12.76 -17.79
CA HIS A 178 -1.81 13.63 -16.81
C HIS A 178 -0.81 12.88 -15.91
N TYR A 179 -1.16 11.67 -15.45
CA TYR A 179 -0.37 10.97 -14.45
C TYR A 179 0.52 9.84 -15.00
N TYR A 180 0.16 9.21 -16.13
CA TYR A 180 0.90 8.08 -16.71
C TYR A 180 1.95 8.57 -17.71
N VAL A 181 2.79 9.47 -17.24
CA VAL A 181 3.87 10.11 -18.00
C VAL A 181 5.22 9.67 -17.49
N PRO A 182 6.28 9.61 -18.33
CA PRO A 182 7.56 9.00 -17.97
C PRO A 182 8.15 9.53 -16.66
N ASN A 183 8.13 10.83 -16.44
CA ASN A 183 8.71 11.45 -15.24
C ASN A 183 7.90 11.23 -13.95
N ASN A 184 6.71 10.63 -14.06
CA ASN A 184 5.88 10.18 -12.91
C ASN A 184 5.89 8.66 -12.71
N VAL A 185 6.69 7.93 -13.50
CA VAL A 185 6.71 6.47 -13.51
C VAL A 185 8.09 5.96 -13.17
N THR A 186 8.13 4.82 -12.50
CA THR A 186 9.36 4.12 -12.16
C THR A 186 9.24 2.65 -12.55
N MET A 187 10.19 2.16 -13.34
CA MET A 187 10.34 0.74 -13.60
C MET A 187 11.19 0.10 -12.52
N PHE A 188 10.74 -1.03 -11.97
CA PHE A 188 11.54 -1.87 -11.09
C PHE A 188 11.77 -3.24 -11.69
N ILE A 189 12.93 -3.83 -11.42
CA ILE A 189 13.33 -5.15 -11.91
C ILE A 189 14.08 -5.86 -10.79
N LEU A 190 13.62 -7.05 -10.41
CA LEU A 190 14.34 -7.97 -9.53
C LEU A 190 14.55 -9.28 -10.26
N GLY A 191 15.78 -9.66 -10.50
CA GLY A 191 16.07 -10.91 -11.20
C GLY A 191 17.40 -10.90 -11.94
N GLN A 192 17.73 -12.02 -12.56
CA GLN A 192 18.98 -12.21 -13.30
C GLN A 192 18.84 -11.68 -14.74
N VAL A 193 18.94 -10.36 -14.90
CA VAL A 193 18.83 -9.66 -16.19
C VAL A 193 20.11 -8.85 -16.45
N ASP A 194 20.58 -8.81 -17.70
CA ASP A 194 21.61 -7.87 -18.11
C ASP A 194 21.05 -6.44 -18.11
N PHE A 195 21.67 -5.56 -17.33
CA PHE A 195 21.13 -4.21 -17.11
C PHE A 195 21.13 -3.35 -18.38
N ASP A 196 22.23 -3.40 -19.14
CA ASP A 196 22.34 -2.59 -20.37
C ASP A 196 21.35 -3.08 -21.43
N HIS A 197 21.09 -4.39 -21.47
CA HIS A 197 20.06 -4.95 -22.32
C HIS A 197 18.65 -4.49 -21.87
N ALA A 198 18.39 -4.50 -20.57
CA ALA A 198 17.11 -4.02 -20.00
C ALA A 198 16.89 -2.55 -20.35
N ILE A 199 17.90 -1.68 -20.22
CA ILE A 199 17.78 -0.25 -20.56
C ILE A 199 17.46 -0.06 -22.04
N ARG A 200 18.18 -0.74 -22.95
CA ARG A 200 17.87 -0.66 -24.40
C ARG A 200 16.46 -1.13 -24.74
N LEU A 201 16.00 -2.17 -24.02
CA LEU A 201 14.66 -2.71 -24.22
C LEU A 201 13.58 -1.72 -23.76
N ILE A 202 13.74 -1.13 -22.58
CA ILE A 202 12.82 -0.14 -22.04
C ILE A 202 12.82 1.11 -22.95
N GLU A 203 14.00 1.59 -23.35
CA GLU A 203 14.14 2.74 -24.27
C GLU A 203 13.37 2.52 -25.58
N LYS A 204 13.42 1.33 -26.16
CA LYS A 204 12.70 0.97 -27.39
C LYS A 204 11.19 1.20 -27.25
N HIS A 205 10.62 1.00 -26.06
CA HIS A 205 9.17 1.08 -25.82
C HIS A 205 8.72 2.40 -25.18
N THR A 206 9.65 3.21 -24.69
CA THR A 206 9.35 4.43 -23.91
C THR A 206 10.14 5.65 -24.31
N GLY A 207 11.08 5.52 -25.24
CA GLY A 207 12.02 6.59 -25.58
C GLY A 207 11.38 7.78 -26.31
N ASP A 208 10.27 7.58 -27.00
CA ASP A 208 9.49 8.61 -27.69
C ASP A 208 8.42 9.28 -26.80
N LEU A 209 8.22 8.78 -25.59
CA LEU A 209 7.28 9.36 -24.64
C LEU A 209 7.81 10.69 -24.10
N VAL A 210 6.89 11.65 -23.95
CA VAL A 210 7.21 13.00 -23.49
C VAL A 210 6.86 13.16 -22.02
N ALA A 211 7.78 13.79 -21.26
CA ALA A 211 7.53 14.16 -19.87
C ALA A 211 6.48 15.27 -19.77
N ASP A 212 5.70 15.27 -18.70
CA ASP A 212 4.87 16.42 -18.32
C ASP A 212 5.65 17.30 -17.33
N GLU A 213 6.16 18.44 -17.80
CA GLU A 213 6.87 19.41 -16.96
C GLU A 213 5.92 20.15 -15.98
N GLY A 214 4.63 20.14 -16.29
CA GLY A 214 3.59 20.78 -15.46
C GLY A 214 3.00 19.87 -14.37
N LEU A 215 3.52 18.63 -14.22
CA LEU A 215 3.02 17.68 -13.24
C LEU A 215 3.18 18.20 -11.82
N ALA A 216 2.13 18.82 -11.30
CA ALA A 216 2.07 19.27 -9.93
C ALA A 216 1.68 18.09 -9.01
N LYS A 217 2.49 17.83 -7.99
CA LYS A 217 2.03 16.97 -6.89
C LYS A 217 0.95 17.74 -6.13
N PRO A 218 -0.27 17.22 -6.04
CA PRO A 218 -1.31 17.90 -5.29
C PRO A 218 -0.88 18.00 -3.83
N GLN A 219 -0.54 19.22 -3.38
CA GLN A 219 -0.35 19.53 -1.96
C GLN A 219 -1.73 19.85 -1.38
N LEU A 220 -2.50 18.84 -1.07
CA LEU A 220 -3.73 19.03 -0.33
C LEU A 220 -3.36 19.22 1.15
N GLN A 221 -3.74 20.37 1.70
CA GLN A 221 -3.59 20.59 3.13
C GLN A 221 -4.45 19.60 3.89
N LEU A 222 -3.83 18.87 4.81
CA LEU A 222 -4.55 17.97 5.70
C LEU A 222 -5.57 18.76 6.52
N PRO A 223 -6.84 18.36 6.55
CA PRO A 223 -7.83 18.99 7.42
C PRO A 223 -7.44 18.82 8.88
N GLU A 224 -7.97 19.67 9.74
CA GLU A 224 -7.80 19.52 11.19
C GLU A 224 -8.28 18.12 11.62
N TYR A 225 -7.51 17.49 12.48
CA TYR A 225 -7.87 16.18 13.01
C TYR A 225 -8.78 16.34 14.22
N VAL A 226 -9.99 15.82 14.12
CA VAL A 226 -10.96 15.79 15.23
C VAL A 226 -11.20 14.33 15.59
N ARG A 227 -10.96 13.99 16.86
CA ARG A 227 -11.29 12.67 17.41
C ARG A 227 -12.80 12.42 17.26
N GLU A 228 -13.16 11.21 16.85
CA GLU A 228 -14.54 10.76 16.69
C GLU A 228 -14.72 9.35 17.26
N GLU A 229 -15.88 9.05 17.81
CA GLU A 229 -16.35 7.70 18.09
C GLU A 229 -17.62 7.45 17.29
N ARG A 230 -17.63 6.38 16.48
CA ARG A 230 -18.77 6.01 15.64
C ARG A 230 -19.10 4.55 15.88
N ILE A 231 -20.40 4.29 16.06
CA ILE A 231 -20.94 2.94 16.17
C ILE A 231 -21.90 2.76 15.00
N CYS A 232 -21.68 1.71 14.22
CA CYS A 232 -22.54 1.35 13.09
C CYS A 232 -23.18 -0.01 13.36
N GLU A 233 -24.51 -0.02 13.38
CA GLU A 233 -25.28 -1.27 13.42
C GLU A 233 -25.16 -1.96 12.06
N ARG A 234 -24.59 -3.16 12.04
CA ARG A 234 -24.42 -4.00 10.87
C ARG A 234 -24.76 -5.43 11.26
N ASP A 235 -25.44 -6.14 10.38
CA ASP A 235 -25.77 -7.57 10.59
C ASP A 235 -24.51 -8.44 10.44
N THR A 236 -23.67 -8.44 11.49
CA THR A 236 -22.41 -9.17 11.52
C THR A 236 -22.41 -10.25 12.60
N HIS A 237 -21.73 -11.37 12.35
CA HIS A 237 -21.60 -12.46 13.32
C HIS A 237 -20.75 -12.11 14.55
N GLN A 238 -19.92 -11.07 14.45
CA GLN A 238 -19.08 -10.57 15.53
C GLN A 238 -18.90 -9.06 15.38
N ALA A 239 -18.64 -8.38 16.47
CA ALA A 239 -18.25 -6.98 16.43
C ALA A 239 -16.83 -6.83 15.87
N HIS A 240 -16.63 -5.79 15.06
CA HIS A 240 -15.33 -5.36 14.58
C HIS A 240 -15.02 -3.98 15.16
N VAL A 241 -13.85 -3.81 15.69
CA VAL A 241 -13.45 -2.56 16.35
C VAL A 241 -12.10 -2.09 15.82
N LEU A 242 -12.03 -0.84 15.41
CA LEU A 242 -10.80 -0.10 15.13
C LEU A 242 -10.63 1.05 16.12
N ILE A 243 -9.45 1.14 16.72
CA ILE A 243 -9.03 2.23 17.61
C ILE A 243 -7.71 2.76 17.11
N GLY A 244 -7.60 4.06 16.84
CA GLY A 244 -6.35 4.64 16.35
C GLY A 244 -6.45 6.13 16.07
N ASN A 245 -5.46 6.64 15.37
CA ASN A 245 -5.41 8.06 14.99
C ASN A 245 -4.50 8.30 13.77
N ARG A 246 -4.39 9.57 13.38
CA ARG A 246 -3.32 9.99 12.46
C ARG A 246 -1.96 9.81 13.12
N SER A 247 -0.98 9.39 12.33
CA SER A 247 0.35 9.04 12.81
C SER A 247 1.47 9.68 11.99
N CYS A 248 2.64 9.09 12.05
CA CYS A 248 3.85 9.53 11.38
C CYS A 248 3.69 9.55 9.86
N SER A 249 4.10 10.64 9.22
CA SER A 249 4.35 10.66 7.78
C SER A 249 5.54 9.77 7.41
N ARG A 250 5.74 9.55 6.13
CA ARG A 250 6.87 8.75 5.63
C ARG A 250 8.24 9.33 5.97
N THR A 251 8.33 10.65 6.06
CA THR A 251 9.57 11.38 6.37
C THR A 251 9.78 11.66 7.85
N ASP A 252 8.80 11.34 8.68
CA ASP A 252 8.86 11.56 10.13
C ASP A 252 10.01 10.73 10.74
N PRO A 253 10.89 11.33 11.54
CA PRO A 253 12.00 10.64 12.20
C PRO A 253 11.55 9.47 13.10
N ASP A 254 10.34 9.57 13.67
CA ASP A 254 9.76 8.57 14.56
C ASP A 254 9.13 7.37 13.82
N GLN A 255 9.00 7.44 12.50
CA GLN A 255 8.31 6.43 11.70
C GLN A 255 8.85 5.01 11.94
N LYS A 256 10.17 4.82 12.01
CA LYS A 256 10.78 3.50 12.25
C LYS A 256 10.56 3.01 13.68
N THR A 257 10.55 3.93 14.63
CA THR A 257 10.24 3.62 16.03
C THR A 257 8.78 3.20 16.18
N LEU A 258 7.85 3.91 15.53
CA LEU A 258 6.43 3.54 15.52
C LEU A 258 6.20 2.19 14.84
N PHE A 259 6.88 1.91 13.72
CA PHE A 259 6.80 0.62 13.05
C PHE A 259 7.24 -0.54 13.95
N PHE A 260 8.35 -0.36 14.68
CA PHE A 260 8.81 -1.33 15.66
C PHE A 260 7.87 -1.44 16.86
N LEU A 261 7.37 -0.33 17.40
CA LEU A 261 6.40 -0.30 18.49
C LEU A 261 5.08 -0.98 18.12
N SER A 262 4.57 -0.74 16.92
CA SER A 262 3.36 -1.41 16.40
C SER A 262 3.54 -2.92 16.30
N ASN A 263 4.73 -3.39 15.93
CA ASN A 263 5.06 -4.83 15.92
C ASN A 263 5.09 -5.43 17.34
N ILE A 264 5.65 -4.74 18.32
CA ILE A 264 5.64 -5.18 19.73
C ILE A 264 4.20 -5.28 20.25
N LEU A 265 3.38 -4.28 19.92
CA LEU A 265 2.02 -4.18 20.43
C LEU A 265 1.11 -5.26 19.83
N GLY A 266 1.04 -5.37 18.51
CA GLY A 266 0.09 -6.24 17.83
C GLY A 266 0.61 -6.75 16.49
N GLY A 267 1.92 -7.00 16.35
CA GLY A 267 2.52 -7.63 15.18
C GLY A 267 2.09 -9.09 15.00
N PRO A 268 2.54 -9.77 13.93
CA PRO A 268 2.06 -11.10 13.52
C PRO A 268 2.45 -12.23 14.51
N GLY A 269 3.33 -11.95 15.47
CA GLY A 269 3.73 -12.93 16.47
C GLY A 269 2.66 -13.17 17.53
N MET A 270 2.39 -14.43 17.86
CA MET A 270 1.44 -14.81 18.94
C MET A 270 1.85 -14.26 20.32
N ASN A 271 3.10 -13.86 20.48
CA ASN A 271 3.66 -13.26 21.69
C ASN A 271 3.57 -11.71 21.71
N SER A 272 2.93 -11.08 20.71
CA SER A 272 2.65 -9.65 20.76
C SER A 272 1.71 -9.31 21.93
N LEU A 273 1.81 -8.08 22.46
CA LEU A 273 1.12 -7.71 23.71
C LEU A 273 -0.39 -7.92 23.62
N LEU A 274 -1.00 -7.48 22.52
CA LEU A 274 -2.45 -7.61 22.33
C LEU A 274 -2.88 -9.07 22.14
N ASN A 275 -2.11 -9.89 21.42
CA ASN A 275 -2.40 -11.33 21.30
C ASN A 275 -2.36 -12.00 22.67
N VAL A 276 -1.32 -11.73 23.46
CA VAL A 276 -1.20 -12.30 24.82
C VAL A 276 -2.32 -11.79 25.71
N SER A 277 -2.63 -10.50 25.68
CA SER A 277 -3.64 -9.89 26.56
C SER A 277 -5.06 -10.34 26.20
N LEU A 278 -5.49 -10.16 24.95
CA LEU A 278 -6.89 -10.37 24.56
C LEU A 278 -7.19 -11.83 24.20
N ARG A 279 -6.25 -12.51 23.52
CA ARG A 279 -6.47 -13.86 23.00
C ARG A 279 -5.99 -14.94 23.98
N GLU A 280 -4.70 -14.97 24.30
CA GLU A 280 -4.12 -16.08 25.07
C GLU A 280 -4.60 -16.10 26.53
N LYS A 281 -4.62 -14.95 27.20
CA LYS A 281 -5.00 -14.87 28.64
C LYS A 281 -6.51 -14.85 28.83
N HIS A 282 -7.26 -14.23 27.93
CA HIS A 282 -8.70 -14.00 28.17
C HIS A 282 -9.63 -14.67 27.16
N GLY A 283 -9.12 -15.17 26.02
CA GLY A 283 -9.93 -15.84 25.00
C GLY A 283 -11.08 -15.00 24.45
N LEU A 284 -10.87 -13.67 24.31
CA LEU A 284 -11.93 -12.73 23.95
C LEU A 284 -12.02 -12.48 22.45
N VAL A 285 -10.93 -12.68 21.73
CA VAL A 285 -10.83 -12.34 20.31
C VAL A 285 -10.24 -13.50 19.52
N TYR A 286 -10.69 -13.68 18.27
CA TYR A 286 -10.05 -14.57 17.32
C TYR A 286 -8.89 -13.91 16.62
N SER A 287 -9.08 -12.65 16.19
CA SER A 287 -8.04 -11.85 15.55
C SER A 287 -7.86 -10.52 16.28
N VAL A 288 -6.60 -10.12 16.41
CA VAL A 288 -6.20 -8.82 16.92
C VAL A 288 -4.87 -8.42 16.31
N GLY A 289 -4.72 -7.15 15.96
CA GLY A 289 -3.49 -6.65 15.35
C GLY A 289 -3.31 -5.15 15.54
N SER A 290 -2.07 -4.71 15.40
CA SER A 290 -1.72 -3.29 15.31
C SER A 290 -1.13 -3.01 13.94
N HIS A 291 -1.67 -2.01 13.26
CA HIS A 291 -1.35 -1.66 11.90
C HIS A 291 -0.87 -0.22 11.80
N MET A 292 0.03 0.05 10.89
CA MET A 292 0.38 1.41 10.52
C MET A 292 0.59 1.53 9.02
N TYR A 293 0.18 2.65 8.49
CA TYR A 293 0.46 3.04 7.11
C TYR A 293 1.00 4.47 7.07
N CYS A 294 2.02 4.71 6.24
CA CYS A 294 2.63 6.03 6.11
C CYS A 294 2.44 6.58 4.70
N TYR A 295 1.70 7.66 4.62
CA TYR A 295 1.57 8.51 3.44
C TYR A 295 2.71 9.53 3.39
N GLN A 296 2.79 10.32 2.34
CA GLN A 296 3.83 11.32 2.19
C GLN A 296 3.79 12.35 3.32
N ASP A 297 2.62 12.90 3.63
CA ASP A 297 2.45 14.01 4.56
C ASP A 297 1.79 13.63 5.88
N SER A 298 1.31 12.39 6.01
CA SER A 298 0.64 11.88 7.20
C SER A 298 0.82 10.37 7.32
N GLY A 299 0.09 9.75 8.23
CA GLY A 299 -0.01 8.30 8.37
C GLY A 299 -1.19 7.91 9.22
N ILE A 300 -1.41 6.62 9.33
CA ILE A 300 -2.41 5.99 10.18
C ILE A 300 -1.70 5.02 11.10
N TRP A 301 -2.13 5.00 12.34
CA TRP A 301 -1.86 3.91 13.25
C TRP A 301 -3.18 3.45 13.86
N SER A 302 -3.39 2.14 13.93
CA SER A 302 -4.61 1.56 14.49
C SER A 302 -4.37 0.21 15.14
N VAL A 303 -5.26 -0.13 16.06
CA VAL A 303 -5.48 -1.47 16.60
C VAL A 303 -6.84 -1.97 16.11
N TYR A 304 -6.85 -3.14 15.51
CA TYR A 304 -8.07 -3.86 15.14
C TYR A 304 -8.27 -5.07 16.02
N PHE A 305 -9.52 -5.37 16.37
CA PHE A 305 -9.91 -6.67 16.92
C PHE A 305 -11.36 -7.04 16.56
N GLY A 306 -11.60 -8.37 16.44
CA GLY A 306 -12.93 -8.94 16.29
C GLY A 306 -13.31 -9.72 17.56
N CYS A 307 -14.52 -9.47 18.11
CA CYS A 307 -15.00 -10.11 19.33
C CYS A 307 -16.53 -10.23 19.34
N ASP A 308 -17.08 -10.94 20.32
CA ASP A 308 -18.52 -10.90 20.61
C ASP A 308 -18.95 -9.50 21.06
N ASP A 309 -20.16 -9.06 20.71
CA ASP A 309 -20.70 -7.75 21.07
C ASP A 309 -20.66 -7.48 22.57
N SER A 310 -21.00 -8.47 23.37
CA SER A 310 -20.97 -8.38 24.84
C SER A 310 -19.56 -8.21 25.43
N LYS A 311 -18.52 -8.34 24.59
CA LYS A 311 -17.11 -8.27 25.01
C LYS A 311 -16.40 -7.00 24.58
N ILE A 312 -17.04 -6.15 23.74
CA ILE A 312 -16.44 -4.94 23.17
C ILE A 312 -15.76 -4.09 24.25
N GLU A 313 -16.50 -3.72 25.31
CA GLU A 313 -15.95 -2.83 26.34
C GLU A 313 -14.79 -3.46 27.13
N LYS A 314 -14.86 -4.77 27.37
CA LYS A 314 -13.75 -5.48 28.01
C LYS A 314 -12.49 -5.49 27.12
N CYS A 315 -12.65 -5.75 25.84
CA CYS A 315 -11.53 -5.70 24.87
C CYS A 315 -10.95 -4.29 24.74
N ARG A 316 -11.81 -3.26 24.62
CA ARG A 316 -11.39 -1.84 24.60
C ARG A 316 -10.56 -1.49 25.82
N HIS A 317 -11.04 -1.85 27.01
CA HIS A 317 -10.31 -1.59 28.26
C HIS A 317 -8.93 -2.27 28.27
N LEU A 318 -8.83 -3.53 27.84
CA LEU A 318 -7.54 -4.23 27.76
C LEU A 318 -6.60 -3.58 26.74
N VAL A 319 -7.09 -3.19 25.57
CA VAL A 319 -6.29 -2.43 24.57
C VAL A 319 -5.76 -1.15 25.19
N LEU A 320 -6.62 -0.32 25.78
CA LEU A 320 -6.23 0.97 26.38
C LEU A 320 -5.22 0.77 27.53
N ASN A 321 -5.33 -0.30 28.31
CA ASN A 321 -4.35 -0.63 29.35
C ASN A 321 -2.96 -0.96 28.77
N GLU A 322 -2.89 -1.76 27.70
CA GLU A 322 -1.61 -2.04 27.03
C GLU A 322 -0.98 -0.77 26.45
N LEU A 323 -1.80 0.13 25.86
CA LEU A 323 -1.33 1.43 25.36
C LEU A 323 -0.80 2.32 26.50
N SER A 324 -1.54 2.41 27.60
CA SER A 324 -1.14 3.19 28.80
C SER A 324 0.15 2.66 29.40
N GLU A 325 0.30 1.33 29.53
CA GLU A 325 1.52 0.72 30.08
C GLU A 325 2.75 1.08 29.23
N LEU A 326 2.63 1.09 27.90
CA LEU A 326 3.70 1.51 26.99
C LEU A 326 4.04 3.01 27.10
N CYS A 327 3.05 3.85 27.44
CA CYS A 327 3.26 5.29 27.66
C CYS A 327 3.92 5.58 29.04
N GLU A 328 3.56 4.82 30.05
CA GLU A 328 3.96 5.08 31.44
C GLU A 328 5.31 4.44 31.80
N LYS A 329 5.58 3.24 31.26
CA LYS A 329 6.73 2.42 31.66
C LYS A 329 7.63 2.11 30.47
N PRO A 330 8.93 2.45 30.54
CA PRO A 330 9.88 2.02 29.54
C PRO A 330 10.02 0.50 29.51
N LEU A 331 10.22 -0.08 28.33
CA LEU A 331 10.51 -1.51 28.21
C LEU A 331 11.79 -1.87 28.96
N SER A 332 11.78 -2.99 29.67
CA SER A 332 12.99 -3.50 30.30
C SER A 332 14.06 -3.84 29.23
N PRO A 333 15.36 -3.76 29.57
CA PRO A 333 16.44 -4.08 28.62
C PRO A 333 16.29 -5.47 28.00
N HIS A 334 15.86 -6.46 28.79
CA HIS A 334 15.60 -7.82 28.31
C HIS A 334 14.46 -7.87 27.29
N ARG A 335 13.29 -7.26 27.60
CA ARG A 335 12.14 -7.23 26.68
C ARG A 335 12.49 -6.50 25.38
N LEU A 336 13.18 -5.37 25.45
CA LEU A 336 13.63 -4.62 24.28
C LEU A 336 14.58 -5.45 23.40
N SER A 337 15.55 -6.14 24.00
CA SER A 337 16.50 -7.00 23.28
C SER A 337 15.78 -8.13 22.53
N MET A 338 14.85 -8.82 23.20
CA MET A 338 14.05 -9.91 22.62
C MET A 338 13.16 -9.41 21.48
N ALA A 339 12.47 -8.26 21.66
CA ALA A 339 11.64 -7.66 20.63
C ALA A 339 12.46 -7.27 19.40
N LYS A 340 13.64 -6.67 19.58
CA LYS A 340 14.55 -6.35 18.45
C LYS A 340 14.98 -7.62 17.72
N LYS A 341 15.40 -8.66 18.41
CA LYS A 341 15.82 -9.94 17.80
C LYS A 341 14.68 -10.52 16.95
N GLN A 342 13.46 -10.54 17.48
CA GLN A 342 12.28 -11.03 16.77
C GLN A 342 11.99 -10.20 15.53
N PHE A 343 11.94 -8.89 15.66
CA PHE A 343 11.58 -8.00 14.55
C PHE A 343 12.61 -8.02 13.43
N LEU A 344 13.91 -8.03 13.76
CA LEU A 344 14.99 -8.19 12.78
C LEU A 344 14.88 -9.52 12.04
N GLY A 345 14.54 -10.61 12.73
CA GLY A 345 14.28 -11.90 12.12
C GLY A 345 13.10 -11.85 11.15
N GLN A 346 12.00 -11.21 11.51
CA GLN A 346 10.83 -11.02 10.65
C GLN A 346 11.16 -10.19 9.40
N ILE A 347 11.95 -9.11 9.54
CA ILE A 347 12.40 -8.29 8.40
C ILE A 347 13.21 -9.12 7.41
N LEU A 348 14.14 -9.95 7.91
CA LEU A 348 14.98 -10.79 7.04
C LEU A 348 14.18 -11.89 6.36
N ILE A 349 13.30 -12.59 7.10
CA ILE A 349 12.44 -13.65 6.54
C ILE A 349 11.48 -13.09 5.49
N SER A 350 10.94 -11.88 5.69
CA SER A 350 10.07 -11.24 4.69
C SER A 350 10.76 -10.95 3.36
N GLY A 351 12.09 -10.87 3.36
CA GLY A 351 12.89 -10.71 2.15
C GLY A 351 12.95 -11.94 1.23
N ASP A 352 12.56 -13.12 1.72
CA ASP A 352 12.53 -14.36 0.93
C ASP A 352 11.28 -14.45 0.03
N ASN A 353 10.28 -13.61 0.23
CA ASN A 353 9.19 -13.43 -0.73
C ASN A 353 9.63 -12.42 -1.80
N PHE A 354 10.18 -12.93 -2.90
CA PHE A 354 10.78 -12.09 -3.94
C PHE A 354 9.80 -11.14 -4.62
N GLU A 355 8.54 -11.53 -4.83
CA GLU A 355 7.54 -10.65 -5.43
C GLU A 355 7.23 -9.46 -4.51
N SER A 356 6.90 -9.74 -3.26
CA SER A 356 6.65 -8.70 -2.24
C SER A 356 7.87 -7.80 -2.03
N TYR A 357 9.06 -8.38 -2.08
CA TYR A 357 10.32 -7.64 -2.00
C TYR A 357 10.51 -6.70 -3.20
N ALA A 358 10.29 -7.20 -4.43
CA ALA A 358 10.42 -6.42 -5.67
C ALA A 358 9.46 -5.22 -5.68
N LEU A 359 8.19 -5.46 -5.34
CA LEU A 359 7.18 -4.40 -5.21
C LEU A 359 7.57 -3.36 -4.15
N THR A 360 8.04 -3.82 -2.98
CA THR A 360 8.49 -2.92 -1.91
C THR A 360 9.71 -2.09 -2.33
N MET A 361 10.67 -2.70 -3.04
CA MET A 361 11.84 -2.03 -3.61
C MET A 361 11.42 -0.97 -4.63
N GLY A 362 10.56 -1.33 -5.58
CA GLY A 362 10.03 -0.44 -6.60
C GLY A 362 9.30 0.76 -5.99
N ARG A 363 8.36 0.51 -5.06
CA ARG A 363 7.63 1.55 -4.33
C ARG A 363 8.55 2.46 -3.53
N HIS A 364 9.55 1.90 -2.86
CA HIS A 364 10.52 2.70 -2.12
C HIS A 364 11.33 3.61 -3.04
N TYR A 365 11.83 3.06 -4.16
CA TYR A 365 12.59 3.83 -5.14
C TYR A 365 11.73 4.90 -5.84
N ALA A 366 10.52 4.56 -6.24
CA ALA A 366 9.57 5.51 -6.81
C ALA A 366 9.34 6.74 -5.91
N ARG A 367 9.23 6.49 -4.60
CA ARG A 367 8.97 7.52 -3.58
C ARG A 367 10.19 8.36 -3.21
N THR A 368 11.36 7.75 -3.16
CA THR A 368 12.55 8.36 -2.51
C THR A 368 13.70 8.61 -3.48
N GLY A 369 13.68 8.02 -4.68
CA GLY A 369 14.83 7.99 -5.58
C GLY A 369 16.04 7.23 -5.02
N LYS A 370 15.84 6.38 -3.99
CA LYS A 370 16.93 5.66 -3.33
C LYS A 370 16.60 4.17 -3.25
N HIS A 371 17.63 3.34 -3.41
CA HIS A 371 17.51 1.90 -3.16
C HIS A 371 17.11 1.62 -1.71
N ARG A 372 16.32 0.56 -1.52
CA ARG A 372 15.90 0.09 -0.19
C ARG A 372 17.07 -0.66 0.48
N ASP A 373 17.70 0.00 1.41
CA ASP A 373 18.82 -0.56 2.19
C ASP A 373 18.26 -1.27 3.45
N VAL A 374 18.14 -2.60 3.39
CA VAL A 374 17.63 -3.43 4.50
C VAL A 374 18.62 -3.45 5.66
N GLU A 375 19.93 -3.44 5.40
CA GLU A 375 20.94 -3.44 6.46
C GLU A 375 20.88 -2.15 7.27
N ARG A 376 20.79 -0.99 6.59
CA ARG A 376 20.57 0.31 7.24
C ARG A 376 19.26 0.36 8.02
N LEU A 377 18.19 -0.29 7.53
CA LEU A 377 16.95 -0.42 8.30
C LEU A 377 17.20 -1.21 9.57
N CYS A 378 17.88 -2.34 9.48
CA CYS A 378 18.22 -3.16 10.64
C CYS A 378 19.10 -2.41 11.66
N GLU A 379 20.07 -1.62 11.21
CA GLU A 379 20.88 -0.75 12.08
C GLU A 379 20.02 0.27 12.84
N ARG A 380 19.10 0.93 12.15
CA ARG A 380 18.17 1.89 12.78
C ARG A 380 17.31 1.21 13.84
N ILE A 381 16.78 0.00 13.58
CA ILE A 381 16.02 -0.76 14.58
C ILE A 381 16.89 -1.14 15.77
N ARG A 382 18.14 -1.56 15.55
CA ARG A 382 19.08 -1.85 16.66
C ARG A 382 19.36 -0.62 17.53
N ALA A 383 19.39 0.58 16.94
CA ALA A 383 19.65 1.83 17.63
C ALA A 383 18.48 2.33 18.50
N ILE A 384 17.23 1.91 18.25
CA ILE A 384 16.06 2.36 19.02
C ILE A 384 16.23 2.03 20.51
N THR A 385 16.00 3.02 21.36
CA THR A 385 16.05 2.86 22.84
C THR A 385 14.66 2.66 23.42
N ALA A 386 14.60 2.22 24.70
CA ALA A 386 13.33 2.13 25.43
C ALA A 386 12.70 3.53 25.62
N ALA A 387 13.50 4.56 25.78
CA ALA A 387 13.03 5.94 25.86
C ALA A 387 12.42 6.45 24.53
N ASP A 388 12.99 6.05 23.39
CA ASP A 388 12.39 6.38 22.07
C ASP A 388 11.02 5.73 21.91
N ILE A 389 10.88 4.46 22.30
CA ILE A 389 9.61 3.72 22.25
C ILE A 389 8.57 4.42 23.14
N GLN A 390 8.92 4.74 24.39
CA GLN A 390 8.03 5.41 25.33
C GLN A 390 7.60 6.80 24.81
N ARG A 391 8.53 7.60 24.32
CA ARG A 391 8.25 8.92 23.75
C ARG A 391 7.30 8.83 22.54
N VAL A 392 7.51 7.87 21.66
CA VAL A 392 6.63 7.66 20.49
C VAL A 392 5.27 7.12 20.94
N ALA A 393 5.22 6.23 21.91
CA ALA A 393 3.97 5.77 22.49
C ALA A 393 3.16 6.94 23.07
N GLN A 394 3.77 7.81 23.88
CA GLN A 394 3.12 9.00 24.45
C GLN A 394 2.61 9.97 23.36
N ARG A 395 3.32 10.10 22.25
CA ARG A 395 2.90 10.92 21.12
C ARG A 395 1.69 10.36 20.39
N ILE A 396 1.69 9.05 20.12
CA ILE A 396 0.72 8.39 19.24
C ILE A 396 -0.47 7.81 20.01
N PHE A 397 -0.26 7.24 21.20
CA PHE A 397 -1.31 6.55 21.95
C PHE A 397 -2.06 7.46 22.94
N ASN A 398 -2.01 8.80 22.69
CA ASN A 398 -2.74 9.74 23.52
C ASN A 398 -4.25 9.48 23.45
N PRO A 399 -4.91 9.12 24.58
CA PRO A 399 -6.34 8.78 24.61
C PRO A 399 -7.26 9.88 24.08
N ASP A 400 -6.86 11.15 24.25
CA ASP A 400 -7.63 12.31 23.77
C ASP A 400 -7.62 12.46 22.24
N LYS A 401 -6.79 11.68 21.56
CA LYS A 401 -6.66 11.69 20.10
C LYS A 401 -7.09 10.37 19.44
N LEU A 402 -7.56 9.38 20.19
CA LEU A 402 -7.95 8.10 19.63
C LEU A 402 -9.37 8.17 19.08
N THR A 403 -9.48 8.04 17.77
CA THR A 403 -10.76 7.77 17.06
C THR A 403 -11.10 6.28 17.22
N THR A 404 -12.39 5.98 17.37
CA THR A 404 -12.90 4.61 17.48
C THR A 404 -14.03 4.39 16.49
N LEU A 405 -13.95 3.29 15.74
CA LEU A 405 -15.03 2.81 14.88
C LEU A 405 -15.44 1.41 15.31
N ILE A 406 -16.74 1.19 15.50
CA ILE A 406 -17.32 -0.08 15.94
C ILE A 406 -18.39 -0.49 14.96
N TYR A 407 -18.30 -1.71 14.42
CA TYR A 407 -19.37 -2.42 13.75
C TYR A 407 -19.93 -3.50 14.70
N LYS A 408 -21.24 -3.57 14.88
CA LYS A 408 -21.93 -4.55 15.70
C LYS A 408 -23.34 -4.87 15.17
#